data_bf8501e1b08c988f8c02114c06f047a5
#
_entry.id   bf8501e1b08c988f8c02114c06f047a5
#
_cell.length_a   1.000
_cell.length_b   1.000
_cell.length_c   1.000
_cell.angle_alpha   90.00
_cell.angle_beta   90.00
_cell.angle_gamma   90.00
#
_symmetry.space_group_name_H-M   'P 1'
#
loop_
_entity.id
_entity.type
_entity.pdbx_description
1 polymer ?
#
loop_
_entity_poly.entity_id
_entity_poly.type
_entity_poly.pdbx_seq_one_letter_code
_entity_poly.pdbx_strand_id
1 'polypeptide(L)'
;HGHHSMSQIVRLINRLEIEDQVKQDAVAVYKLIAKAEGKAHGQRMDEIHFHEVGTMDAVADVVAVCYLLNELQVDQILASPVRVGYGQVKCVHGILPVPAPATAYLMKEIPMYAGNLEGEFCTPTGAALLKHFVKKYEQMPVLQMEEIGYGFGKREYERLNCVRAILGETQDKVEEEILELCCNLDDMTSE
;
A
#
# COMPACT_ATOMS: atom_id res chain seq x y z
N HIS A 1 -22.85 2.03 -9.28
CA HIS A 1 -21.57 2.00 -8.54
C HIS A 1 -21.78 2.83 -7.29
N GLY A 2 -21.94 2.17 -6.13
CA GLY A 2 -22.20 2.86 -4.88
C GLY A 2 -20.92 3.52 -4.34
N HIS A 3 -20.96 4.83 -4.19
CA HIS A 3 -19.94 5.56 -3.45
C HIS A 3 -20.18 5.34 -1.95
N HIS A 4 -19.20 4.79 -1.25
CA HIS A 4 -19.32 4.56 0.18
C HIS A 4 -18.69 5.71 0.98
N SER A 5 -19.38 6.17 2.03
CA SER A 5 -18.80 7.06 3.01
C SER A 5 -17.88 6.28 3.97
N MET A 6 -17.00 7.00 4.67
CA MET A 6 -16.14 6.39 5.70
C MET A 6 -16.96 5.59 6.73
N SER A 7 -18.11 6.13 7.16
CA SER A 7 -18.98 5.45 8.13
C SER A 7 -19.60 4.15 7.60
N GLN A 8 -19.86 4.07 6.31
CA GLN A 8 -20.36 2.84 5.66
C GLN A 8 -19.27 1.78 5.59
N ILE A 9 -18.03 2.17 5.21
CA ILE A 9 -16.88 1.27 5.15
C ILE A 9 -16.57 0.70 6.54
N VAL A 10 -16.52 1.55 7.57
CA VAL A 10 -16.30 1.10 8.96
C VAL A 10 -17.36 0.11 9.40
N ARG A 11 -18.65 0.37 9.09
CA ARG A 11 -19.73 -0.58 9.42
C ARG A 11 -19.59 -1.90 8.68
N LEU A 12 -19.16 -1.86 7.42
CA LEU A 12 -18.91 -3.06 6.63
C LEU A 12 -17.80 -3.90 7.25
N ILE A 13 -16.63 -3.30 7.50
CA ILE A 13 -15.48 -3.98 8.08
C ILE A 13 -15.84 -4.60 9.44
N ASN A 14 -16.54 -3.86 10.30
CA ASN A 14 -16.91 -4.34 11.64
C ASN A 14 -17.90 -5.52 11.64
N ARG A 15 -18.62 -5.76 10.52
CA ARG A 15 -19.52 -6.92 10.35
C ARG A 15 -18.83 -8.19 9.87
N LEU A 16 -17.59 -8.09 9.41
CA LEU A 16 -16.84 -9.26 8.97
C LEU A 16 -16.52 -10.18 10.15
N GLU A 17 -16.58 -11.48 9.91
CA GLU A 17 -16.20 -12.50 10.88
C GLU A 17 -14.70 -12.78 10.80
N ILE A 18 -13.89 -11.80 11.18
CA ILE A 18 -12.43 -11.82 11.20
C ILE A 18 -11.94 -11.26 12.54
N GLU A 19 -10.66 -11.43 12.84
CA GLU A 19 -10.03 -10.96 14.07
C GLU A 19 -10.17 -9.43 14.25
N ASP A 20 -10.30 -9.01 15.49
CA ASP A 20 -10.49 -7.58 15.81
C ASP A 20 -9.27 -6.73 15.43
N GLN A 21 -8.05 -7.29 15.50
CA GLN A 21 -6.83 -6.61 15.05
C GLN A 21 -6.90 -6.29 13.55
N VAL A 22 -7.32 -7.25 12.74
CA VAL A 22 -7.48 -7.06 11.28
C VAL A 22 -8.49 -5.95 10.97
N LYS A 23 -9.63 -5.91 11.72
CA LYS A 23 -10.62 -4.83 11.58
C LYS A 23 -10.04 -3.48 11.94
N GLN A 24 -9.29 -3.40 13.04
CA GLN A 24 -8.64 -2.17 13.49
C GLN A 24 -7.65 -1.64 12.46
N ASP A 25 -6.81 -2.52 11.91
CA ASP A 25 -5.83 -2.17 10.89
C ASP A 25 -6.51 -1.70 9.59
N ALA A 26 -7.51 -2.43 9.11
CA ALA A 26 -8.25 -2.03 7.92
C ALA A 26 -8.94 -0.67 8.09
N VAL A 27 -9.56 -0.41 9.24
CA VAL A 27 -10.16 0.89 9.56
C VAL A 27 -9.09 1.99 9.67
N ALA A 28 -7.91 1.70 10.23
CA ALA A 28 -6.81 2.65 10.31
C ALA A 28 -6.27 3.02 8.92
N VAL A 29 -6.10 2.05 8.03
CA VAL A 29 -5.72 2.27 6.62
C VAL A 29 -6.75 3.18 5.93
N TYR A 30 -8.05 2.90 6.08
CA TYR A 30 -9.10 3.75 5.51
C TYR A 30 -9.14 5.17 6.09
N LYS A 31 -8.81 5.36 7.36
CA LYS A 31 -8.65 6.70 7.95
C LYS A 31 -7.50 7.47 7.31
N LEU A 32 -6.39 6.80 6.99
CA LEU A 32 -5.27 7.41 6.26
C LEU A 32 -5.69 7.86 4.86
N ILE A 33 -6.39 6.99 4.13
CA ILE A 33 -6.91 7.30 2.79
C ILE A 33 -7.89 8.49 2.88
N ALA A 34 -8.87 8.46 3.78
CA ALA A 34 -9.83 9.54 3.97
C ALA A 34 -9.16 10.88 4.27
N LYS A 35 -8.13 10.87 5.13
CA LYS A 35 -7.36 12.07 5.45
C LYS A 35 -6.62 12.61 4.23
N ALA A 36 -6.04 11.75 3.41
CA ALA A 36 -5.32 12.13 2.19
C ALA A 36 -6.26 12.68 1.12
N GLU A 37 -7.38 12.00 0.87
CA GLU A 37 -8.43 12.46 -0.05
C GLU A 37 -9.01 13.81 0.39
N GLY A 38 -9.30 13.97 1.69
CA GLY A 38 -9.76 15.24 2.23
C GLY A 38 -8.78 16.39 1.97
N LYS A 39 -7.48 16.12 2.13
CA LYS A 39 -6.45 17.10 1.81
C LYS A 39 -6.37 17.40 0.30
N ALA A 40 -6.50 16.38 -0.55
CA ALA A 40 -6.47 16.54 -1.99
C ALA A 40 -7.67 17.34 -2.52
N HIS A 41 -8.86 17.15 -1.93
CA HIS A 41 -10.09 17.81 -2.31
C HIS A 41 -10.41 19.09 -1.54
N GLY A 42 -9.65 19.43 -0.52
CA GLY A 42 -9.96 20.57 0.36
C GLY A 42 -11.26 20.38 1.18
N GLN A 43 -11.63 19.12 1.44
CA GLN A 43 -12.85 18.72 2.16
C GLN A 43 -12.52 18.14 3.53
N ARG A 44 -13.50 18.14 4.43
CA ARG A 44 -13.37 17.47 5.72
C ARG A 44 -13.46 15.95 5.52
N MET A 45 -12.77 15.20 6.38
CA MET A 45 -12.69 13.74 6.31
C MET A 45 -14.06 13.05 6.43
N ASP A 46 -15.00 13.64 7.16
CA ASP A 46 -16.35 13.14 7.37
C ASP A 46 -17.31 13.41 6.18
N GLU A 47 -16.95 14.33 5.32
CA GLU A 47 -17.71 14.70 4.11
C GLU A 47 -17.23 13.96 2.84
N ILE A 48 -16.16 13.16 2.96
CA ILE A 48 -15.60 12.47 1.82
C ILE A 48 -16.48 11.30 1.39
N HIS A 49 -16.79 11.29 0.12
CA HIS A 49 -17.33 10.14 -0.57
C HIS A 49 -16.21 9.52 -1.43
N PHE A 50 -15.84 8.31 -1.09
CA PHE A 50 -14.83 7.57 -1.83
C PHE A 50 -15.36 7.16 -3.19
N HIS A 51 -14.63 7.48 -4.24
CA HIS A 51 -14.93 7.06 -5.60
C HIS A 51 -14.33 5.66 -5.88
N GLU A 52 -13.06 5.61 -6.27
CA GLU A 52 -12.38 4.37 -6.64
C GLU A 52 -12.03 3.52 -5.41
N VAL A 53 -11.49 4.14 -4.37
CA VAL A 53 -11.07 3.45 -3.13
C VAL A 53 -12.23 3.04 -2.21
N GLY A 54 -13.46 3.44 -2.52
CA GLY A 54 -14.67 3.07 -1.78
C GLY A 54 -15.46 1.93 -2.40
N THR A 55 -14.99 1.32 -3.47
CA THR A 55 -15.62 0.16 -4.08
C THR A 55 -15.47 -1.09 -3.20
N MET A 56 -16.35 -2.07 -3.38
CA MET A 56 -16.26 -3.33 -2.62
C MET A 56 -14.95 -4.07 -2.87
N ASP A 57 -14.44 -4.01 -4.10
CA ASP A 57 -13.16 -4.61 -4.47
C ASP A 57 -12.02 -3.96 -3.69
N ALA A 58 -11.99 -2.63 -3.61
CA ALA A 58 -10.98 -1.91 -2.85
C ALA A 58 -11.05 -2.21 -1.34
N VAL A 59 -12.26 -2.39 -0.79
CA VAL A 59 -12.43 -2.81 0.61
C VAL A 59 -11.91 -4.22 0.81
N ALA A 60 -12.22 -5.14 -0.10
CA ALA A 60 -11.73 -6.51 -0.06
C ALA A 60 -10.20 -6.55 -0.13
N ASP A 61 -9.58 -5.77 -1.01
CA ASP A 61 -8.12 -5.69 -1.15
C ASP A 61 -7.45 -5.23 0.17
N VAL A 62 -7.94 -4.15 0.78
CA VAL A 62 -7.39 -3.63 2.05
C VAL A 62 -7.56 -4.66 3.17
N VAL A 63 -8.75 -5.23 3.32
CA VAL A 63 -9.02 -6.24 4.37
C VAL A 63 -8.17 -7.49 4.15
N ALA A 64 -8.03 -7.95 2.90
CA ALA A 64 -7.22 -9.13 2.57
C ALA A 64 -5.75 -8.91 2.92
N VAL A 65 -5.17 -7.75 2.59
CA VAL A 65 -3.78 -7.44 2.97
C VAL A 65 -3.62 -7.39 4.49
N CYS A 66 -4.54 -6.71 5.21
CA CYS A 66 -4.50 -6.67 6.68
C CYS A 66 -4.60 -8.08 7.29
N TYR A 67 -5.48 -8.93 6.74
CA TYR A 67 -5.64 -10.31 7.19
C TYR A 67 -4.37 -11.12 6.95
N LEU A 68 -3.81 -11.08 5.74
CA LEU A 68 -2.61 -11.84 5.40
C LEU A 68 -1.39 -11.41 6.22
N LEU A 69 -1.21 -10.10 6.45
CA LEU A 69 -0.13 -9.60 7.29
C LEU A 69 -0.31 -10.00 8.75
N ASN A 70 -1.56 -10.05 9.25
CA ASN A 70 -1.84 -10.55 10.59
C ASN A 70 -1.53 -12.04 10.72
N GLU A 71 -1.84 -12.86 9.70
CA GLU A 71 -1.54 -14.30 9.70
C GLU A 71 -0.04 -14.61 9.71
N LEU A 72 0.77 -13.74 9.11
CA LEU A 72 2.24 -13.92 9.08
C LEU A 72 2.89 -13.75 10.45
N GLN A 73 2.24 -13.06 11.41
CA GLN A 73 2.71 -12.88 12.79
C GLN A 73 4.16 -12.37 12.88
N VAL A 74 4.61 -11.53 11.96
CA VAL A 74 5.98 -11.00 11.94
C VAL A 74 6.16 -9.87 12.96
N ASP A 75 7.34 -9.75 13.55
CA ASP A 75 7.66 -8.71 14.53
C ASP A 75 7.72 -7.33 13.92
N GLN A 76 8.20 -7.23 12.68
CA GLN A 76 8.26 -5.96 11.95
C GLN A 76 8.17 -6.15 10.44
N ILE A 77 7.71 -5.09 9.79
CA ILE A 77 7.66 -5.00 8.33
C ILE A 77 8.58 -3.86 7.90
N LEU A 78 9.52 -4.19 7.03
CA LEU A 78 10.43 -3.25 6.39
C LEU A 78 10.04 -3.04 4.93
N ALA A 79 10.42 -1.92 4.34
CA ALA A 79 10.27 -1.70 2.91
C ALA A 79 11.47 -0.96 2.33
N SER A 80 11.76 -1.24 1.06
CA SER A 80 12.66 -0.41 0.25
C SER A 80 12.03 0.98 0.02
N PRO A 81 12.80 2.00 -0.42
CA PRO A 81 12.24 3.22 -0.97
C PRO A 81 11.19 2.90 -2.04
N VAL A 82 10.08 3.65 -2.04
CA VAL A 82 8.90 3.35 -2.84
C VAL A 82 9.00 3.98 -4.22
N ARG A 83 8.86 3.16 -5.26
CA ARG A 83 8.71 3.69 -6.61
C ARG A 83 7.30 4.24 -6.79
N VAL A 84 7.18 5.52 -7.11
CA VAL A 84 5.88 6.17 -7.34
C VAL A 84 5.56 6.36 -8.82
N GLY A 85 6.57 6.41 -9.69
CA GLY A 85 6.43 6.72 -11.10
C GLY A 85 6.48 8.22 -11.40
N TYR A 86 6.17 8.56 -12.66
CA TYR A 86 6.07 9.94 -13.14
C TYR A 86 5.06 10.05 -14.29
N GLY A 87 4.84 11.27 -14.79
CA GLY A 87 3.90 11.52 -15.86
C GLY A 87 2.49 11.82 -15.35
N GLN A 88 1.49 11.24 -15.96
CA GLN A 88 0.09 11.52 -15.69
C GLN A 88 -0.74 10.23 -15.58
N VAL A 89 -1.78 10.27 -14.77
CA VAL A 89 -2.77 9.18 -14.63
C VAL A 89 -4.17 9.72 -14.91
N LYS A 90 -4.95 8.98 -15.68
CA LYS A 90 -6.36 9.27 -15.91
C LYS A 90 -7.22 8.55 -14.88
N CYS A 91 -8.01 9.29 -14.13
CA CYS A 91 -8.95 8.80 -13.13
C CYS A 91 -10.31 9.49 -13.25
N VAL A 92 -11.24 9.20 -12.34
CA VAL A 92 -12.58 9.83 -12.32
C VAL A 92 -12.52 11.36 -12.16
N HIS A 93 -11.46 11.90 -11.59
CA HIS A 93 -11.22 13.34 -11.40
C HIS A 93 -10.53 14.01 -12.61
N GLY A 94 -10.33 13.27 -13.70
CA GLY A 94 -9.62 13.78 -14.89
C GLY A 94 -8.19 13.24 -14.96
N ILE A 95 -7.30 14.08 -15.52
CA ILE A 95 -5.88 13.76 -15.67
C ILE A 95 -5.11 14.39 -14.51
N LEU A 96 -4.46 13.57 -13.71
CA LEU A 96 -3.69 14.00 -12.55
C LEU A 96 -2.20 13.72 -12.74
N PRO A 97 -1.30 14.52 -12.13
CA PRO A 97 0.13 14.21 -12.10
C PRO A 97 0.40 12.95 -11.24
N VAL A 98 1.49 12.27 -11.55
CA VAL A 98 1.97 11.12 -10.75
C VAL A 98 3.16 11.58 -9.89
N PRO A 99 3.16 11.29 -8.57
CA PRO A 99 2.09 10.63 -7.81
C PRO A 99 0.83 11.50 -7.71
N ALA A 100 -0.35 10.87 -7.72
CA ALA A 100 -1.62 11.57 -7.55
C ALA A 100 -1.67 12.32 -6.20
N PRO A 101 -2.45 13.42 -6.06
CA PRO A 101 -2.42 14.26 -4.86
C PRO A 101 -2.62 13.49 -3.54
N ALA A 102 -3.56 12.55 -3.49
CA ALA A 102 -3.78 11.73 -2.29
C ALA A 102 -2.56 10.85 -1.98
N THR A 103 -1.97 10.19 -3.01
CA THR A 103 -0.73 9.43 -2.86
C THR A 103 0.40 10.32 -2.35
N ALA A 104 0.58 11.51 -2.92
CA ALA A 104 1.62 12.44 -2.49
C ALA A 104 1.47 12.84 -1.00
N TYR A 105 0.23 13.02 -0.52
CA TYR A 105 -0.02 13.26 0.90
C TYR A 105 0.33 12.07 1.80
N LEU A 106 0.01 10.86 1.36
CA LEU A 106 0.33 9.63 2.10
C LEU A 106 1.84 9.39 2.16
N MET A 107 2.54 9.69 1.07
CA MET A 107 3.99 9.47 0.94
C MET A 107 4.85 10.51 1.69
N LYS A 108 4.27 11.49 2.37
CA LYS A 108 5.05 12.38 3.24
C LYS A 108 5.84 11.58 4.27
N GLU A 109 7.15 11.90 4.37
CA GLU A 109 8.12 11.26 5.28
C GLU A 109 8.51 9.83 4.86
N ILE A 110 7.99 9.33 3.75
CA ILE A 110 8.37 8.04 3.16
C ILE A 110 9.35 8.28 2.03
N PRO A 111 10.52 7.64 2.01
CA PRO A 111 11.46 7.76 0.91
C PRO A 111 10.85 7.19 -0.36
N MET A 112 10.87 8.00 -1.42
CA MET A 112 10.26 7.63 -2.70
C MET A 112 11.11 8.10 -3.88
N TYR A 113 10.92 7.48 -5.04
CA TYR A 113 11.58 7.85 -6.29
C TYR A 113 10.68 7.62 -7.50
N ALA A 114 10.96 8.32 -8.60
CA ALA A 114 10.14 8.24 -9.81
C ALA A 114 10.39 6.95 -10.62
N GLY A 115 11.66 6.52 -10.69
CA GLY A 115 12.07 5.47 -11.64
C GLY A 115 12.15 5.97 -13.09
N ASN A 116 12.22 5.05 -14.03
CA ASN A 116 12.47 5.31 -15.45
C ASN A 116 11.30 4.95 -16.39
N LEU A 117 10.15 4.53 -15.83
CA LEU A 117 8.94 4.23 -16.60
C LEU A 117 7.83 5.22 -16.26
N GLU A 118 7.13 5.69 -17.28
CA GLU A 118 5.97 6.54 -17.11
C GLU A 118 4.77 5.73 -16.62
N GLY A 119 4.06 6.27 -15.62
CA GLY A 119 2.87 5.67 -15.05
C GLY A 119 2.82 5.76 -13.53
N GLU A 120 1.70 5.35 -12.97
CA GLU A 120 1.48 5.28 -11.53
C GLU A 120 1.87 3.90 -11.01
N PHE A 121 2.89 3.84 -10.14
CA PHE A 121 3.40 2.62 -9.54
C PHE A 121 3.05 2.47 -8.05
N CYS A 122 2.58 3.55 -7.44
CA CYS A 122 2.05 3.53 -6.08
C CYS A 122 0.71 4.25 -6.04
N THR A 123 -0.35 3.49 -5.76
CA THR A 123 -1.72 4.01 -5.64
C THR A 123 -1.98 4.54 -4.22
N PRO A 124 -3.05 5.33 -4.00
CA PRO A 124 -3.44 5.75 -2.65
C PRO A 124 -3.60 4.58 -1.67
N THR A 125 -4.20 3.48 -2.11
CA THR A 125 -4.38 2.27 -1.27
C THR A 125 -3.03 1.67 -0.89
N GLY A 126 -2.13 1.46 -1.85
CA GLY A 126 -0.79 0.92 -1.59
C GLY A 126 0.02 1.82 -0.66
N ALA A 127 -0.01 3.14 -0.89
CA ALA A 127 0.66 4.11 -0.03
C ALA A 127 0.13 4.10 1.41
N ALA A 128 -1.19 3.94 1.60
CA ALA A 128 -1.80 3.88 2.93
C ALA A 128 -1.43 2.60 3.68
N LEU A 129 -1.41 1.45 2.98
CA LEU A 129 -0.97 0.18 3.53
C LEU A 129 0.49 0.25 3.97
N LEU A 130 1.38 0.72 3.10
CA LEU A 130 2.80 0.91 3.43
C LEU A 130 2.97 1.84 4.64
N LYS A 131 2.26 2.99 4.65
CA LYS A 131 2.33 3.95 5.76
C LYS A 131 1.85 3.38 7.08
N HIS A 132 0.90 2.46 7.07
CA HIS A 132 0.35 1.84 8.27
C HIS A 132 1.24 0.75 8.83
N PHE A 133 1.71 -0.16 7.97
CA PHE A 133 2.39 -1.37 8.40
C PHE A 133 3.92 -1.25 8.46
N VAL A 134 4.54 -0.48 7.56
CA VAL A 134 6.01 -0.42 7.48
C VAL A 134 6.57 0.40 8.63
N LYS A 135 7.47 -0.19 9.39
CA LYS A 135 8.14 0.44 10.51
C LYS A 135 9.37 1.23 10.08
N LYS A 136 10.08 0.76 9.05
CA LYS A 136 11.33 1.36 8.60
C LYS A 136 11.49 1.18 7.09
N TYR A 137 11.95 2.25 6.44
CA TYR A 137 12.26 2.25 5.01
C TYR A 137 13.78 2.26 4.85
N GLU A 138 14.34 1.18 4.33
CA GLU A 138 15.78 1.03 4.16
C GLU A 138 16.10 0.02 3.03
N GLN A 139 17.37 -0.15 2.74
CA GLN A 139 17.81 -1.26 1.88
C GLN A 139 17.61 -2.58 2.61
N MET A 140 17.41 -3.66 1.84
CA MET A 140 17.25 -5.01 2.38
C MET A 140 18.37 -5.32 3.38
N PRO A 141 18.05 -5.64 4.64
CA PRO A 141 19.04 -6.04 5.63
C PRO A 141 19.63 -7.41 5.27
N VAL A 142 20.70 -7.78 5.96
CA VAL A 142 21.18 -9.16 5.91
C VAL A 142 20.16 -10.03 6.64
N LEU A 143 19.52 -10.92 5.91
CA LEU A 143 18.51 -11.83 6.45
C LEU A 143 18.68 -13.24 5.89
N GLN A 144 18.25 -14.22 6.64
CA GLN A 144 18.07 -15.58 6.16
C GLN A 144 16.64 -15.72 5.64
N MET A 145 16.50 -15.76 4.30
CA MET A 145 15.20 -15.85 3.65
C MET A 145 14.59 -17.23 3.86
N GLU A 146 13.33 -17.25 4.27
CA GLU A 146 12.51 -18.45 4.43
C GLU A 146 11.53 -18.61 3.27
N GLU A 147 10.79 -17.55 2.96
CA GLU A 147 9.75 -17.56 1.93
C GLU A 147 9.83 -16.29 1.07
N ILE A 148 9.34 -16.40 -0.17
CA ILE A 148 9.25 -15.28 -1.09
C ILE A 148 7.93 -15.30 -1.86
N GLY A 149 7.31 -14.14 -1.99
CA GLY A 149 6.08 -13.95 -2.76
C GLY A 149 6.17 -12.77 -3.72
N TYR A 150 5.43 -12.84 -4.82
CA TYR A 150 5.35 -11.79 -5.83
C TYR A 150 3.89 -11.43 -6.09
N GLY A 151 3.56 -10.14 -6.03
CA GLY A 151 2.24 -9.61 -6.36
C GLY A 151 2.31 -8.67 -7.55
N PHE A 152 1.45 -8.89 -8.55
CA PHE A 152 1.43 -8.13 -9.78
C PHE A 152 0.15 -7.30 -9.89
N GLY A 153 0.27 -6.08 -10.42
CA GLY A 153 -0.88 -5.27 -10.84
C GLY A 153 -1.41 -5.73 -12.21
N LYS A 154 -2.57 -5.18 -12.59
CA LYS A 154 -3.22 -5.49 -13.88
C LYS A 154 -2.58 -4.79 -15.09
N ARG A 155 -1.77 -3.74 -14.86
CA ARG A 155 -1.13 -2.98 -15.95
C ARG A 155 0.14 -3.70 -16.40
N GLU A 156 0.25 -3.87 -17.71
CA GLU A 156 1.46 -4.40 -18.34
C GLU A 156 2.41 -3.24 -18.66
N TYR A 157 3.69 -3.46 -18.40
CA TYR A 157 4.80 -2.55 -18.71
C TYR A 157 5.88 -3.33 -19.44
N GLU A 158 6.79 -2.63 -20.12
CA GLU A 158 7.94 -3.24 -20.80
C GLU A 158 8.87 -3.98 -19.82
N ARG A 159 8.82 -3.63 -18.54
CA ARG A 159 9.57 -4.28 -17.46
C ARG A 159 8.61 -4.80 -16.41
N LEU A 160 9.06 -5.82 -15.71
CA LEU A 160 8.33 -6.42 -14.62
C LEU A 160 7.98 -5.36 -13.56
N ASN A 161 6.70 -5.22 -13.25
CA ASN A 161 6.21 -4.35 -12.19
C ASN A 161 5.49 -5.21 -11.15
N CYS A 162 6.16 -5.47 -10.03
CA CYS A 162 5.59 -6.27 -8.95
C CYS A 162 5.99 -5.74 -7.58
N VAL A 163 5.26 -6.15 -6.56
CA VAL A 163 5.68 -6.13 -5.16
C VAL A 163 6.29 -7.49 -4.87
N ARG A 164 7.49 -7.50 -4.32
CA ARG A 164 8.14 -8.69 -3.80
C ARG A 164 8.11 -8.65 -2.28
N ALA A 165 7.58 -9.69 -1.67
CA ALA A 165 7.58 -9.88 -0.22
C ALA A 165 8.56 -11.00 0.13
N ILE A 166 9.44 -10.77 1.08
CA ILE A 166 10.42 -11.74 1.58
C ILE A 166 10.18 -11.91 3.07
N LEU A 167 9.90 -13.12 3.48
CA LEU A 167 9.85 -13.52 4.88
C LEU A 167 11.19 -14.13 5.29
N GLY A 168 11.72 -13.78 6.45
CA GLY A 168 12.96 -14.33 6.94
C GLY A 168 13.41 -13.73 8.27
N GLU A 169 14.50 -14.27 8.82
CA GLU A 169 15.09 -13.84 10.08
C GLU A 169 16.32 -12.98 9.86
N THR A 170 16.47 -11.91 10.66
CA THR A 170 17.69 -11.11 10.65
C THR A 170 18.71 -11.61 11.65
N GLN A 171 20.00 -11.50 11.31
CA GLN A 171 21.10 -11.91 12.19
C GLN A 171 21.41 -10.89 13.30
N ASP A 172 20.92 -9.66 13.19
CA ASP A 172 21.16 -8.61 14.16
C ASP A 172 20.06 -8.54 15.23
N LYS A 173 20.32 -9.21 16.34
CA LYS A 173 19.54 -9.29 17.58
C LYS A 173 18.40 -10.30 17.60
N VAL A 174 18.65 -11.38 18.31
CA VAL A 174 17.65 -12.15 19.07
C VAL A 174 16.25 -12.16 18.44
N GLU A 175 15.99 -13.15 17.58
CA GLU A 175 14.65 -13.66 17.27
C GLU A 175 13.59 -12.62 16.85
N GLU A 176 13.86 -11.78 15.87
CA GLU A 176 12.81 -10.97 15.22
C GLU A 176 12.53 -11.50 13.82
N GLU A 177 11.32 -11.99 13.58
CA GLU A 177 10.83 -12.30 12.23
C GLU A 177 10.53 -11.02 11.47
N ILE A 178 11.11 -10.87 10.27
CA ILE A 178 10.98 -9.67 9.45
C ILE A 178 10.32 -10.01 8.13
N LEU A 179 9.30 -9.22 7.76
CA LEU A 179 8.79 -9.16 6.41
C LEU A 179 9.37 -7.93 5.69
N GLU A 180 10.14 -8.17 4.63
CA GLU A 180 10.55 -7.10 3.72
C GLU A 180 9.64 -7.01 2.51
N LEU A 181 9.11 -5.82 2.27
CA LEU A 181 8.36 -5.46 1.08
C LEU A 181 9.24 -4.66 0.12
N CYS A 182 9.73 -5.32 -0.93
CA CYS A 182 10.46 -4.65 -2.00
C CYS A 182 9.51 -4.21 -3.12
N CYS A 183 9.37 -2.91 -3.29
CA CYS A 183 8.56 -2.33 -4.37
C CYS A 183 9.45 -1.97 -5.56
N ASN A 184 10.14 -2.90 -6.15
CA ASN A 184 10.68 -2.80 -7.51
C ASN A 184 11.68 -3.89 -7.89
N LEU A 185 11.63 -4.35 -9.13
CA LEU A 185 12.67 -5.16 -9.77
C LEU A 185 13.16 -4.41 -11.02
N ASP A 186 13.94 -3.33 -10.81
CA ASP A 186 14.49 -2.56 -11.94
C ASP A 186 15.71 -3.20 -12.60
N ASP A 187 16.33 -4.20 -11.98
CA ASP A 187 17.65 -4.72 -12.38
C ASP A 187 17.65 -6.16 -12.96
N MET A 188 16.49 -6.70 -13.34
CA MET A 188 16.51 -7.92 -14.13
C MET A 188 16.75 -7.59 -15.61
N THR A 189 18.01 -7.46 -16.00
CA THR A 189 18.39 -7.60 -17.40
C THR A 189 18.09 -9.04 -17.80
N SER A 190 17.27 -9.22 -18.84
CA SER A 190 17.14 -10.51 -19.51
C SER A 190 18.51 -10.86 -20.12
N GLU A 191 19.25 -11.75 -19.52
CA GLU A 191 20.21 -12.58 -20.22
C GLU A 191 19.50 -13.76 -20.85
#